data_dc85cb732b06e0ec8c203fea72a8d88a
#
_entry.id   dc85cb732b06e0ec8c203fea72a8d88a
#
_cell.length_a   1.000
_cell.length_b   1.000
_cell.length_c   1.000
_cell.angle_alpha   90.00
_cell.angle_beta   90.00
_cell.angle_gamma   90.00
#
_symmetry.space_group_name_H-M   'P 1'
#
loop_
_entity.id
_entity.type
_entity.pdbx_description
1 polymer ?
#
loop_
_entity_poly.entity_id
_entity_poly.type
_entity_poly.pdbx_seq_one_letter_code
_entity_poly.pdbx_strand_id
1 'polypeptide(L)'
;GKLLGIKEDYLYNLFDVVKEVSGEAYPELVEKEGYIKKVIKIEEEKFNETIDQGSEILNGYIEELKANNESTLAGEKVFKLYDTYGFPMDLTQEILEEVGFDLDEEGFNTEMDKQRERARSARGNMEGESWKEDPLSTLDSSVASTFCGYKHLSTTGVVNAIVKDDEIVDSITEGDKAIIVLDRTTFYAEGGGQVGDSGILENENAVFEVITTKKGANNTIKHIGVVKKGSINTKDALKSLVNREIRMASARNHSATHLLHKALKETLGEHVNQAGSLVTPERLRFDITHFEPISKEELDIIERKVNDVILQSLDIECEVMGINEAKEKGAMALFGEKYGNEVRVVSMGDYSIELCGGTHLNNTSQVGLFKILSEGGVAAGVRRIEAITGRSVYEYLNSRAELIEEACSALKTKEDNLVNRAQAIVEENKSLAKELHEVKAKMSLQSADKLMDSKVDINGVSLLTA
;
A
#
# COMPACT_ATOMS: atom_id res chain seq x y z
N GLY A 1 26.12 7.57 -20.35
CA GLY A 1 26.40 6.37 -21.15
C GLY A 1 25.82 6.49 -22.55
N LYS A 2 24.48 6.66 -22.70
CA LYS A 2 23.81 6.74 -24.03
C LYS A 2 24.33 7.89 -24.91
N LEU A 3 24.52 9.08 -24.35
CA LEU A 3 25.12 10.23 -25.09
C LEU A 3 26.55 9.95 -25.56
N LEU A 4 27.28 9.06 -24.88
CA LEU A 4 28.61 8.60 -25.28
C LEU A 4 28.57 7.38 -26.21
N GLY A 5 27.37 6.93 -26.63
CA GLY A 5 27.18 5.81 -27.54
C GLY A 5 27.26 4.42 -26.86
N ILE A 6 27.26 4.32 -25.53
CA ILE A 6 27.21 3.06 -24.81
C ILE A 6 25.78 2.53 -24.91
N LYS A 7 25.63 1.36 -25.52
CA LYS A 7 24.32 0.71 -25.77
C LYS A 7 23.98 -0.42 -24.77
N GLU A 8 25.00 -0.94 -24.09
CA GLU A 8 24.88 -2.06 -23.17
C GLU A 8 24.87 -1.57 -21.72
N ASP A 9 24.26 -2.34 -20.83
CA ASP A 9 24.30 -2.10 -19.39
C ASP A 9 25.75 -2.25 -18.90
N TYR A 10 26.25 -1.29 -18.14
CA TYR A 10 27.65 -1.27 -17.74
C TYR A 10 27.88 -0.88 -16.26
N LEU A 11 26.90 -0.26 -15.61
CA LEU A 11 27.05 0.25 -14.24
C LEU A 11 27.35 -0.88 -13.25
N TYR A 12 26.72 -2.04 -13.42
CA TYR A 12 26.95 -3.19 -12.55
C TYR A 12 28.39 -3.71 -12.61
N ASN A 13 29.13 -3.48 -13.71
CA ASN A 13 30.54 -3.83 -13.84
C ASN A 13 31.45 -2.89 -13.05
N LEU A 14 31.04 -1.60 -12.85
CA LEU A 14 31.78 -0.65 -12.04
C LEU A 14 31.79 -1.02 -10.56
N PHE A 15 30.85 -1.87 -10.12
CA PHE A 15 30.83 -2.37 -8.76
C PHE A 15 32.10 -3.14 -8.37
N ASP A 16 32.75 -3.83 -9.29
CA ASP A 16 34.00 -4.55 -9.03
C ASP A 16 35.12 -3.59 -8.55
N VAL A 17 35.19 -2.42 -9.16
CA VAL A 17 36.15 -1.38 -8.78
C VAL A 17 35.79 -0.81 -7.39
N VAL A 18 34.50 -0.55 -7.14
CA VAL A 18 34.03 -0.07 -5.84
C VAL A 18 34.36 -1.07 -4.74
N LYS A 19 34.13 -2.37 -4.99
CA LYS A 19 34.47 -3.45 -4.06
C LYS A 19 35.98 -3.54 -3.80
N GLU A 20 36.81 -3.40 -4.82
CA GLU A 20 38.29 -3.43 -4.68
C GLU A 20 38.79 -2.26 -3.83
N VAL A 21 38.25 -1.06 -4.03
CA VAL A 21 38.69 0.15 -3.33
C VAL A 21 38.14 0.25 -1.92
N SER A 22 36.89 -0.21 -1.69
CA SER A 22 36.15 0.06 -0.45
C SER A 22 35.80 -1.21 0.36
N GLY A 23 36.07 -2.41 -0.16
CA GLY A 23 35.64 -3.67 0.48
C GLY A 23 36.28 -3.96 1.83
N GLU A 24 37.49 -3.44 2.12
CA GLU A 24 38.09 -3.55 3.47
C GLU A 24 37.31 -2.71 4.51
N ALA A 25 36.86 -1.51 4.13
CA ALA A 25 36.10 -0.62 5.02
C ALA A 25 34.62 -1.02 5.15
N TYR A 26 34.08 -1.70 4.11
CA TYR A 26 32.67 -2.11 4.00
C TYR A 26 32.58 -3.60 3.60
N PRO A 27 32.76 -4.55 4.55
CA PRO A 27 32.77 -5.99 4.26
C PRO A 27 31.49 -6.49 3.59
N GLU A 28 30.35 -5.84 3.82
CA GLU A 28 29.07 -6.14 3.20
C GLU A 28 29.08 -6.02 1.68
N LEU A 29 29.98 -5.24 1.09
CA LEU A 29 30.15 -5.18 -0.37
C LEU A 29 30.67 -6.51 -0.93
N VAL A 30 31.51 -7.21 -0.18
CA VAL A 30 32.02 -8.52 -0.55
C VAL A 30 30.97 -9.61 -0.30
N GLU A 31 30.33 -9.59 0.89
CA GLU A 31 29.32 -10.57 1.29
C GLU A 31 28.08 -10.58 0.38
N LYS A 32 27.67 -9.37 -0.08
CA LYS A 32 26.43 -9.15 -0.86
C LYS A 32 26.69 -8.83 -2.34
N GLU A 33 27.89 -9.10 -2.85
CA GLU A 33 28.28 -8.78 -4.24
C GLU A 33 27.24 -9.18 -5.28
N GLY A 34 26.85 -10.45 -5.28
CA GLY A 34 25.89 -10.97 -6.28
C GLY A 34 24.54 -10.26 -6.24
N TYR A 35 24.07 -9.95 -5.04
CA TYR A 35 22.84 -9.18 -4.82
C TYR A 35 22.96 -7.75 -5.34
N ILE A 36 24.03 -7.04 -4.96
CA ILE A 36 24.24 -5.64 -5.33
C ILE A 36 24.35 -5.50 -6.86
N LYS A 37 25.15 -6.36 -7.51
CA LYS A 37 25.28 -6.38 -8.98
C LYS A 37 23.93 -6.64 -9.66
N LYS A 38 23.14 -7.58 -9.14
CA LYS A 38 21.81 -7.89 -9.70
C LYS A 38 20.88 -6.69 -9.60
N VAL A 39 20.84 -6.00 -8.44
CA VAL A 39 20.03 -4.79 -8.25
C VAL A 39 20.43 -3.68 -9.19
N ILE A 40 21.74 -3.38 -9.29
CA ILE A 40 22.25 -2.33 -10.19
C ILE A 40 21.85 -2.66 -11.63
N LYS A 41 22.03 -3.90 -12.07
CA LYS A 41 21.71 -4.31 -13.43
C LYS A 41 20.21 -4.14 -13.74
N ILE A 42 19.33 -4.60 -12.86
CA ILE A 42 17.87 -4.48 -13.04
C ILE A 42 17.42 -3.01 -13.07
N GLU A 43 17.97 -2.17 -12.20
CA GLU A 43 17.65 -0.74 -12.20
C GLU A 43 18.20 -0.05 -13.47
N GLU A 44 19.37 -0.44 -13.98
CA GLU A 44 19.94 0.05 -15.24
C GLU A 44 19.08 -0.39 -16.43
N GLU A 45 18.65 -1.66 -16.50
CA GLU A 45 17.77 -2.17 -17.55
C GLU A 45 16.44 -1.37 -17.57
N LYS A 46 15.76 -1.21 -16.42
CA LYS A 46 14.53 -0.43 -16.32
C LYS A 46 14.71 1.04 -16.71
N PHE A 47 15.81 1.63 -16.25
CA PHE A 47 16.13 3.01 -16.61
C PHE A 47 16.33 3.15 -18.12
N ASN A 48 17.04 2.21 -18.75
CA ASN A 48 17.25 2.19 -20.18
C ASN A 48 15.93 2.03 -20.96
N GLU A 49 15.03 1.14 -20.54
CA GLU A 49 13.67 1.02 -21.11
C GLU A 49 12.90 2.35 -21.02
N THR A 50 12.94 3.00 -19.85
CA THR A 50 12.31 4.31 -19.63
C THR A 50 12.87 5.37 -20.56
N ILE A 51 14.18 5.43 -20.72
CA ILE A 51 14.85 6.37 -21.63
C ILE A 51 14.48 6.11 -23.08
N ASP A 52 14.41 4.85 -23.49
CA ASP A 52 14.07 4.50 -24.87
C ASP A 52 12.61 4.89 -25.20
N GLN A 53 11.66 4.54 -24.31
CA GLN A 53 10.25 4.93 -24.47
C GLN A 53 10.05 6.45 -24.42
N GLY A 54 10.66 7.12 -23.45
CA GLY A 54 10.58 8.58 -23.32
C GLY A 54 11.16 9.31 -24.52
N SER A 55 12.28 8.82 -25.05
CA SER A 55 12.94 9.39 -26.27
C SER A 55 12.04 9.22 -27.48
N GLU A 56 11.34 8.09 -27.65
CA GLU A 56 10.41 7.89 -28.77
C GLU A 56 9.25 8.88 -28.69
N ILE A 57 8.65 9.07 -27.50
CA ILE A 57 7.57 10.03 -27.28
C ILE A 57 8.04 11.47 -27.51
N LEU A 58 9.23 11.83 -26.99
CA LEU A 58 9.82 13.15 -27.19
C LEU A 58 10.08 13.44 -28.67
N ASN A 59 10.57 12.46 -29.43
CA ASN A 59 10.75 12.59 -30.88
C ASN A 59 9.40 12.87 -31.59
N GLY A 60 8.32 12.22 -31.17
CA GLY A 60 6.95 12.51 -31.62
C GLY A 60 6.54 13.97 -31.35
N TYR A 61 6.85 14.50 -30.16
CA TYR A 61 6.58 15.92 -29.83
C TYR A 61 7.45 16.89 -30.66
N ILE A 62 8.71 16.55 -30.95
CA ILE A 62 9.58 17.34 -31.78
C ILE A 62 9.04 17.42 -33.21
N GLU A 63 8.51 16.33 -33.78
CA GLU A 63 7.88 16.36 -35.10
C GLU A 63 6.57 17.19 -35.10
N GLU A 64 5.80 17.17 -34.04
CA GLU A 64 4.63 18.06 -33.89
C GLU A 64 5.03 19.53 -33.82
N LEU A 65 6.10 19.91 -33.06
CA LEU A 65 6.63 21.27 -33.02
C LEU A 65 7.06 21.77 -34.41
N LYS A 66 7.79 20.92 -35.16
CA LYS A 66 8.18 21.23 -36.51
C LYS A 66 6.98 21.45 -37.43
N ALA A 67 5.97 20.60 -37.35
CA ALA A 67 4.78 20.70 -38.18
C ALA A 67 3.94 21.95 -37.89
N ASN A 68 3.93 22.38 -36.62
CA ASN A 68 3.17 23.56 -36.17
C ASN A 68 3.98 24.88 -36.25
N ASN A 69 5.26 24.84 -36.59
CA ASN A 69 6.19 25.99 -36.50
C ASN A 69 6.27 26.57 -35.07
N GLU A 70 6.19 25.73 -34.07
CA GLU A 70 6.38 26.07 -32.65
C GLU A 70 7.86 25.87 -32.30
N SER A 71 8.39 26.69 -31.35
CA SER A 71 9.78 26.62 -30.89
C SER A 71 9.95 26.08 -29.47
N THR A 72 8.83 25.94 -28.72
CA THR A 72 8.87 25.59 -27.29
C THR A 72 7.92 24.47 -26.98
N LEU A 73 8.42 23.42 -26.34
CA LEU A 73 7.58 22.31 -25.85
C LEU A 73 6.81 22.72 -24.60
N ALA A 74 5.47 22.60 -24.65
CA ALA A 74 4.60 22.98 -23.55
C ALA A 74 4.92 22.21 -22.26
N GLY A 75 4.91 22.91 -21.12
CA GLY A 75 5.25 22.36 -19.80
C GLY A 75 4.39 21.17 -19.39
N GLU A 76 3.11 21.10 -19.82
CA GLU A 76 2.24 19.94 -19.61
C GLU A 76 2.78 18.66 -20.29
N LYS A 77 3.34 18.78 -21.51
CA LYS A 77 3.95 17.65 -22.22
C LYS A 77 5.26 17.22 -21.57
N VAL A 78 6.07 18.18 -21.11
CA VAL A 78 7.29 17.91 -20.32
C VAL A 78 6.94 17.21 -19.00
N PHE A 79 5.92 17.70 -18.29
CA PHE A 79 5.43 17.08 -17.07
C PHE A 79 4.92 15.66 -17.31
N LYS A 80 4.23 15.41 -18.41
CA LYS A 80 3.75 14.06 -18.75
C LYS A 80 4.90 13.09 -19.01
N LEU A 81 5.96 13.53 -19.67
CA LEU A 81 7.19 12.74 -19.86
C LEU A 81 7.80 12.37 -18.50
N TYR A 82 7.88 13.33 -17.59
CA TYR A 82 8.45 13.14 -16.26
C TYR A 82 7.57 12.28 -15.34
N ASP A 83 6.30 12.64 -15.16
CA ASP A 83 5.39 12.02 -14.17
C ASP A 83 4.87 10.66 -14.63
N THR A 84 4.52 10.52 -15.91
CA THR A 84 3.89 9.31 -16.43
C THR A 84 4.91 8.30 -16.94
N TYR A 85 5.94 8.79 -17.62
CA TYR A 85 6.92 7.91 -18.27
C TYR A 85 8.28 7.88 -17.55
N GLY A 86 8.47 8.68 -16.49
CA GLY A 86 9.70 8.69 -15.71
C GLY A 86 10.92 9.29 -16.48
N PHE A 87 10.69 9.98 -17.59
CA PHE A 87 11.75 10.54 -18.40
C PHE A 87 12.27 11.85 -17.78
N PRO A 88 13.57 11.97 -17.47
CA PRO A 88 14.11 13.12 -16.75
C PRO A 88 13.93 14.44 -17.51
N MET A 89 13.55 15.51 -16.80
CA MET A 89 13.38 16.84 -17.37
C MET A 89 14.71 17.36 -17.97
N ASP A 90 15.82 17.20 -17.26
CA ASP A 90 17.14 17.65 -17.70
C ASP A 90 17.52 17.01 -19.05
N LEU A 91 17.22 15.72 -19.24
CA LEU A 91 17.46 15.02 -20.49
C LEU A 91 16.51 15.49 -21.61
N THR A 92 15.25 15.81 -21.24
CA THR A 92 14.29 16.42 -22.19
C THR A 92 14.82 17.76 -22.71
N GLN A 93 15.33 18.60 -21.82
CA GLN A 93 15.91 19.89 -22.15
C GLN A 93 17.13 19.73 -23.07
N GLU A 94 18.09 18.86 -22.70
CA GLU A 94 19.30 18.62 -23.46
C GLU A 94 19.00 18.16 -24.89
N ILE A 95 18.07 17.24 -25.09
CA ILE A 95 17.67 16.74 -26.41
C ILE A 95 16.96 17.84 -27.22
N LEU A 96 16.12 18.67 -26.62
CA LEU A 96 15.43 19.76 -27.28
C LEU A 96 16.43 20.83 -27.73
N GLU A 97 17.38 21.20 -26.87
CA GLU A 97 18.44 22.17 -27.20
C GLU A 97 19.33 21.72 -28.40
N GLU A 98 19.67 20.41 -28.45
CA GLU A 98 20.43 19.84 -29.56
C GLU A 98 19.73 20.00 -30.93
N VAL A 99 18.40 19.98 -30.93
CA VAL A 99 17.60 20.15 -32.17
C VAL A 99 17.03 21.55 -32.36
N GLY A 100 17.41 22.50 -31.48
CA GLY A 100 17.08 23.92 -31.60
C GLY A 100 15.70 24.31 -31.11
N PHE A 101 15.16 23.58 -30.16
CA PHE A 101 13.89 23.85 -29.45
C PHE A 101 14.12 24.14 -27.98
N ASP A 102 13.17 24.82 -27.35
CA ASP A 102 13.13 25.10 -25.90
C ASP A 102 12.01 24.32 -25.23
N LEU A 103 11.99 24.33 -23.89
CA LEU A 103 10.87 23.82 -23.08
C LEU A 103 10.28 24.91 -22.17
N ASP A 104 8.99 24.79 -21.84
CA ASP A 104 8.27 25.65 -20.91
C ASP A 104 8.48 25.15 -19.46
N GLU A 105 9.57 25.62 -18.83
CA GLU A 105 9.91 25.26 -17.44
C GLU A 105 8.90 25.80 -16.44
N GLU A 106 8.31 26.97 -16.67
CA GLU A 106 7.31 27.57 -15.77
C GLU A 106 6.01 26.74 -15.78
N GLY A 107 5.57 26.31 -16.96
CA GLY A 107 4.44 25.39 -17.11
C GLY A 107 4.70 24.02 -16.47
N PHE A 108 5.89 23.46 -16.61
CA PHE A 108 6.27 22.24 -15.94
C PHE A 108 6.20 22.37 -14.40
N ASN A 109 6.78 23.42 -13.84
CA ASN A 109 6.75 23.66 -12.39
C ASN A 109 5.32 23.86 -11.87
N THR A 110 4.46 24.50 -12.66
CA THR A 110 3.03 24.63 -12.34
C THR A 110 2.32 23.28 -12.22
N GLU A 111 2.57 22.35 -13.14
CA GLU A 111 2.00 21.00 -13.08
C GLU A 111 2.58 20.18 -11.91
N MET A 112 3.88 20.33 -11.61
CA MET A 112 4.54 19.73 -10.45
C MET A 112 3.90 20.19 -9.14
N ASP A 113 3.57 21.47 -9.00
CA ASP A 113 2.93 22.00 -7.80
C ASP A 113 1.49 21.49 -7.66
N LYS A 114 0.73 21.38 -8.75
CA LYS A 114 -0.59 20.74 -8.76
C LYS A 114 -0.52 19.27 -8.33
N GLN A 115 0.50 18.54 -8.75
CA GLN A 115 0.71 17.15 -8.32
C GLN A 115 1.02 17.07 -6.83
N ARG A 116 1.91 17.94 -6.32
CA ARG A 116 2.24 18.03 -4.88
C ARG A 116 1.01 18.35 -4.03
N GLU A 117 0.16 19.25 -4.51
CA GLU A 117 -1.07 19.62 -3.80
C GLU A 117 -2.08 18.47 -3.80
N ARG A 118 -2.24 17.76 -4.94
CA ARG A 118 -3.05 16.53 -5.00
C ARG A 118 -2.53 15.45 -4.06
N ALA A 119 -1.22 15.24 -4.00
CA ALA A 119 -0.58 14.28 -3.11
C ALA A 119 -0.77 14.66 -1.62
N ARG A 120 -0.69 15.95 -1.27
CA ARG A 120 -0.99 16.48 0.08
C ARG A 120 -2.46 16.27 0.43
N SER A 121 -3.37 16.61 -0.46
CA SER A 121 -4.81 16.44 -0.25
C SER A 121 -5.21 14.96 -0.10
N ALA A 122 -4.57 14.05 -0.84
CA ALA A 122 -4.80 12.61 -0.76
C ALA A 122 -4.27 11.98 0.54
N ARG A 123 -3.25 12.58 1.18
CA ARG A 123 -2.73 12.15 2.48
C ARG A 123 -3.63 12.55 3.65
N GLY A 124 -4.65 13.37 3.42
CA GLY A 124 -5.54 13.87 4.46
C GLY A 124 -4.82 14.80 5.45
N ASN A 125 -5.56 15.40 6.37
CA ASN A 125 -5.07 16.36 7.38
C ASN A 125 -4.11 15.76 8.44
N MET A 126 -3.32 14.74 8.14
CA MET A 126 -2.37 14.14 9.08
C MET A 126 -1.15 15.04 9.39
N GLU A 127 -0.83 16.01 8.54
CA GLU A 127 0.32 16.91 8.76
C GLU A 127 0.00 18.15 9.61
N GLY A 128 -1.27 18.44 9.88
CA GLY A 128 -1.68 19.57 10.71
C GLY A 128 -1.43 19.41 12.21
N GLU A 129 -1.28 18.16 12.69
CA GLU A 129 -1.09 17.86 14.12
C GLU A 129 0.39 17.75 14.53
N SER A 130 1.35 17.63 13.60
CA SER A 130 2.75 17.34 13.95
C SER A 130 3.57 18.56 14.43
N TRP A 131 3.02 19.78 14.34
CA TRP A 131 3.72 21.02 14.73
C TRP A 131 3.16 21.69 16.00
N LYS A 132 2.06 21.18 16.57
CA LYS A 132 1.58 21.63 17.88
C LYS A 132 2.26 20.85 18.98
N GLU A 133 2.77 21.56 19.99
CA GLU A 133 3.29 20.90 21.19
C GLU A 133 2.19 20.05 21.83
N ASP A 134 2.50 18.79 22.13
CA ASP A 134 1.57 17.90 22.82
C ASP A 134 1.29 18.45 24.22
N PRO A 135 0.05 18.84 24.57
CA PRO A 135 -0.26 19.38 25.89
C PRO A 135 0.22 18.47 27.03
N LEU A 136 0.29 17.16 26.79
CA LEU A 136 0.78 16.17 27.77
C LEU A 136 2.30 16.26 28.00
N SER A 137 3.04 16.96 27.15
CA SER A 137 4.50 17.19 27.37
C SER A 137 4.78 18.03 28.60
N THR A 138 3.82 18.86 29.06
CA THR A 138 3.92 19.70 30.24
C THR A 138 3.69 18.95 31.56
N LEU A 139 3.17 17.72 31.47
CA LEU A 139 2.88 16.90 32.64
C LEU A 139 4.14 16.26 33.20
N ASP A 140 4.15 16.05 34.52
CA ASP A 140 5.22 15.33 35.20
C ASP A 140 5.33 13.88 34.67
N SER A 141 6.53 13.35 34.64
CA SER A 141 6.81 11.98 34.20
C SER A 141 6.10 10.89 35.02
N SER A 142 5.59 11.24 36.21
CA SER A 142 4.75 10.33 37.04
C SER A 142 3.38 10.03 36.43
N VAL A 143 2.95 10.76 35.41
CA VAL A 143 1.65 10.57 34.71
C VAL A 143 1.70 9.46 33.66
N ALA A 144 2.76 8.67 33.58
CA ALA A 144 2.91 7.57 32.64
C ALA A 144 1.75 6.53 32.74
N SER A 145 1.44 5.89 31.63
CA SER A 145 0.45 4.82 31.55
C SER A 145 1.11 3.44 31.54
N THR A 146 0.56 2.51 32.33
CA THR A 146 0.96 1.10 32.29
C THR A 146 0.06 0.31 31.34
N PHE A 147 0.63 -0.28 30.29
CA PHE A 147 -0.09 -1.14 29.37
C PHE A 147 -0.18 -2.58 29.87
N CYS A 148 -1.39 -3.10 30.07
CA CYS A 148 -1.66 -4.49 30.48
C CYS A 148 -2.51 -5.28 29.47
N GLY A 149 -2.66 -4.75 28.24
CA GLY A 149 -3.53 -5.29 27.21
C GLY A 149 -2.99 -6.49 26.44
N TYR A 150 -1.80 -7.00 26.72
CA TYR A 150 -1.33 -8.26 26.10
C TYR A 150 -2.08 -9.49 26.63
N LYS A 151 -2.45 -9.47 27.91
CA LYS A 151 -3.13 -10.62 28.56
C LYS A 151 -4.60 -10.37 28.83
N HIS A 152 -5.01 -9.12 28.92
CA HIS A 152 -6.35 -8.73 29.34
C HIS A 152 -6.97 -7.74 28.35
N LEU A 153 -8.29 -7.85 28.13
CA LEU A 153 -9.07 -6.91 27.32
C LEU A 153 -9.86 -5.91 28.17
N SER A 154 -9.77 -6.05 29.50
CA SER A 154 -10.43 -5.17 30.45
C SER A 154 -9.57 -4.99 31.70
N THR A 155 -9.53 -3.78 32.20
CA THR A 155 -8.95 -3.43 33.53
C THR A 155 -9.63 -2.17 34.05
N THR A 156 -9.39 -1.82 35.32
CA THR A 156 -9.80 -0.52 35.86
C THR A 156 -8.57 0.36 36.01
N GLY A 157 -8.62 1.56 35.46
CA GLY A 157 -7.59 2.58 35.59
C GLY A 157 -8.14 3.87 36.13
N VAL A 158 -7.28 4.71 36.70
CA VAL A 158 -7.59 6.04 37.22
C VAL A 158 -7.26 7.09 36.17
N VAL A 159 -8.14 8.07 35.98
CA VAL A 159 -7.92 9.20 35.06
C VAL A 159 -6.82 10.10 35.61
N ASN A 160 -5.67 10.11 34.94
CA ASN A 160 -4.52 10.93 35.30
C ASN A 160 -4.60 12.34 34.67
N ALA A 161 -5.09 12.43 33.44
CA ALA A 161 -5.25 13.69 32.71
C ALA A 161 -6.37 13.61 31.69
N ILE A 162 -6.98 14.77 31.42
CA ILE A 162 -7.98 14.96 30.35
C ILE A 162 -7.52 16.14 29.51
N VAL A 163 -7.52 15.97 28.17
CA VAL A 163 -7.25 17.07 27.23
C VAL A 163 -8.47 17.32 26.37
N LYS A 164 -8.92 18.57 26.31
CA LYS A 164 -10.01 19.05 25.47
C LYS A 164 -9.57 20.33 24.80
N ASP A 165 -9.79 20.47 23.50
CA ASP A 165 -9.46 21.66 22.70
C ASP A 165 -7.98 22.11 22.88
N ASP A 166 -7.04 21.16 22.91
CA ASP A 166 -5.59 21.34 23.15
C ASP A 166 -5.23 21.87 24.55
N GLU A 167 -6.17 21.85 25.52
CA GLU A 167 -5.93 22.28 26.91
C GLU A 167 -6.19 21.13 27.90
N ILE A 168 -5.41 21.11 28.99
CA ILE A 168 -5.66 20.17 30.09
C ILE A 168 -6.81 20.71 30.92
N VAL A 169 -7.84 19.86 31.12
CA VAL A 169 -9.05 20.21 31.87
C VAL A 169 -9.31 19.21 33.00
N ASP A 170 -10.04 19.64 34.02
CA ASP A 170 -10.39 18.78 35.15
C ASP A 170 -11.60 17.86 34.87
N SER A 171 -12.46 18.24 33.93
CA SER A 171 -13.70 17.51 33.64
C SER A 171 -14.17 17.66 32.20
N ILE A 172 -14.91 16.66 31.73
CA ILE A 172 -15.60 16.64 30.43
C ILE A 172 -17.02 16.10 30.63
N THR A 173 -17.93 16.49 29.73
CA THR A 173 -19.35 16.15 29.79
C THR A 173 -19.86 15.56 28.48
N GLU A 174 -21.07 15.04 28.49
CA GLU A 174 -21.71 14.42 27.33
C GLU A 174 -21.61 15.27 26.06
N GLY A 175 -21.17 14.66 24.96
CA GLY A 175 -20.92 15.29 23.67
C GLY A 175 -19.50 15.82 23.48
N ASP A 176 -18.71 15.96 24.53
CA ASP A 176 -17.33 16.45 24.45
C ASP A 176 -16.44 15.44 23.75
N LYS A 177 -15.64 15.94 22.79
CA LYS A 177 -14.49 15.21 22.22
C LYS A 177 -13.27 15.51 23.08
N ALA A 178 -12.56 14.47 23.48
CA ALA A 178 -11.43 14.63 24.39
C ALA A 178 -10.40 13.50 24.25
N ILE A 179 -9.28 13.68 24.93
CA ILE A 179 -8.26 12.67 25.15
C ILE A 179 -8.24 12.36 26.64
N ILE A 180 -8.37 11.09 26.99
CA ILE A 180 -8.24 10.62 28.37
C ILE A 180 -6.94 9.84 28.51
N VAL A 181 -6.17 10.12 29.57
CA VAL A 181 -4.97 9.39 29.97
C VAL A 181 -5.25 8.66 31.27
N LEU A 182 -5.05 7.33 31.28
CA LEU A 182 -5.21 6.49 32.48
C LEU A 182 -3.83 6.07 33.01
N ASP A 183 -3.76 5.80 34.32
CA ASP A 183 -2.58 5.23 34.99
C ASP A 183 -2.26 3.83 34.45
N ARG A 184 -3.30 3.05 34.12
CA ARG A 184 -3.20 1.73 33.48
C ARG A 184 -4.32 1.52 32.49
N THR A 185 -4.01 0.80 31.42
CA THR A 185 -4.98 0.53 30.35
C THR A 185 -4.72 -0.79 29.65
N THR A 186 -5.78 -1.36 29.05
CA THR A 186 -5.71 -2.50 28.14
C THR A 186 -5.73 -2.10 26.67
N PHE A 187 -5.87 -0.82 26.37
CA PHE A 187 -5.90 -0.31 25.01
C PHE A 187 -4.48 -0.24 24.43
N TYR A 188 -4.26 -0.93 23.32
CA TYR A 188 -3.00 -0.86 22.55
C TYR A 188 -2.89 0.50 21.85
N ALA A 189 -1.86 1.23 22.13
CA ALA A 189 -1.57 2.46 21.42
C ALA A 189 -0.90 2.17 20.07
N GLU A 190 -1.32 2.86 19.02
CA GLU A 190 -0.75 2.76 17.67
C GLU A 190 0.78 2.71 17.70
N GLY A 191 1.35 1.70 17.05
CA GLY A 191 2.79 1.50 17.01
C GLY A 191 3.18 0.20 16.31
N GLY A 192 4.42 0.13 15.80
CA GLY A 192 4.91 -1.04 15.08
C GLY A 192 4.06 -1.40 13.84
N GLY A 193 3.47 -0.41 13.19
CA GLY A 193 2.58 -0.61 12.04
C GLY A 193 1.15 -1.08 12.38
N GLN A 194 0.85 -1.40 13.66
CA GLN A 194 -0.51 -1.75 14.06
C GLN A 194 -1.28 -0.52 14.53
N VAL A 195 -2.52 -0.36 14.06
CA VAL A 195 -3.44 0.70 14.49
C VAL A 195 -3.80 0.56 15.98
N GLY A 196 -4.14 1.69 16.59
CA GLY A 196 -4.59 1.74 17.97
C GLY A 196 -5.96 1.10 18.18
N ASP A 197 -6.21 0.60 19.38
CA ASP A 197 -7.48 0.02 19.74
C ASP A 197 -8.60 1.03 19.85
N SER A 198 -9.81 0.52 19.68
CA SER A 198 -11.07 1.18 19.99
C SER A 198 -11.84 0.40 21.06
N GLY A 199 -12.84 1.06 21.67
CA GLY A 199 -13.66 0.44 22.71
C GLY A 199 -14.33 1.46 23.61
N ILE A 200 -14.47 1.15 24.90
CA ILE A 200 -15.22 1.98 25.86
C ILE A 200 -14.42 2.14 27.16
N LEU A 201 -14.44 3.35 27.72
CA LEU A 201 -14.11 3.62 29.12
C LEU A 201 -15.40 3.96 29.83
N GLU A 202 -15.71 3.26 30.94
CA GLU A 202 -16.98 3.43 31.64
C GLU A 202 -16.84 3.36 33.14
N ASN A 203 -17.78 3.99 33.82
CA ASN A 203 -18.13 3.76 35.23
C ASN A 203 -19.67 3.82 35.39
N GLU A 204 -20.17 3.81 36.62
CA GLU A 204 -21.61 3.86 36.89
C GLU A 204 -22.33 5.09 36.33
N ASN A 205 -21.59 6.22 36.18
CA ASN A 205 -22.17 7.52 35.87
C ASN A 205 -21.84 7.99 34.43
N ALA A 206 -20.83 7.41 33.78
CA ALA A 206 -20.31 7.93 32.50
C ALA A 206 -19.86 6.81 31.55
N VAL A 207 -19.99 7.12 30.27
CA VAL A 207 -19.49 6.28 29.15
C VAL A 207 -18.72 7.15 28.17
N PHE A 208 -17.48 6.79 27.91
CA PHE A 208 -16.62 7.41 26.92
C PHE A 208 -16.29 6.38 25.81
N GLU A 209 -16.67 6.70 24.59
CA GLU A 209 -16.32 5.89 23.42
C GLU A 209 -14.92 6.24 22.94
N VAL A 210 -14.00 5.27 23.00
CA VAL A 210 -12.65 5.38 22.46
C VAL A 210 -12.68 5.01 20.98
N ILE A 211 -12.38 5.98 20.12
CA ILE A 211 -12.31 5.82 18.65
C ILE A 211 -10.96 5.24 18.26
N THR A 212 -9.89 5.73 18.87
CA THR A 212 -8.52 5.26 18.63
C THR A 212 -7.62 5.54 19.83
N THR A 213 -6.50 4.86 19.87
CA THR A 213 -5.51 4.98 20.94
C THR A 213 -4.13 5.25 20.37
N LYS A 214 -3.45 6.31 20.85
CA LYS A 214 -2.11 6.72 20.38
C LYS A 214 -1.13 6.84 21.53
N LYS A 215 0.16 6.76 21.22
CA LYS A 215 1.22 7.09 22.19
C LYS A 215 1.27 8.60 22.38
N GLY A 216 1.47 9.05 23.61
CA GLY A 216 1.70 10.45 23.96
C GLY A 216 3.10 10.67 24.54
N ALA A 217 3.39 11.92 24.92
CA ALA A 217 4.60 12.27 25.64
C ALA A 217 4.69 11.53 26.98
N ASN A 218 5.88 11.42 27.55
CA ASN A 218 6.14 10.85 28.89
C ASN A 218 5.57 9.42 29.09
N ASN A 219 5.59 8.58 28.05
CA ASN A 219 5.03 7.22 28.06
C ASN A 219 3.52 7.18 28.41
N THR A 220 2.78 8.22 28.09
CA THR A 220 1.33 8.23 28.23
C THR A 220 0.65 7.49 27.08
N ILE A 221 -0.56 6.96 27.34
CA ILE A 221 -1.44 6.36 26.34
C ILE A 221 -2.68 7.23 26.22
N LYS A 222 -2.89 7.81 25.05
CA LYS A 222 -3.98 8.72 24.70
C LYS A 222 -5.19 7.93 24.22
N HIS A 223 -6.29 7.93 24.98
CA HIS A 223 -7.57 7.41 24.54
C HIS A 223 -8.36 8.55 23.91
N ILE A 224 -8.42 8.59 22.59
CA ILE A 224 -9.06 9.65 21.81
C ILE A 224 -10.50 9.24 21.51
N GLY A 225 -11.47 10.08 21.90
CA GLY A 225 -12.87 9.70 21.76
C GLY A 225 -13.86 10.78 22.13
N VAL A 226 -15.07 10.36 22.52
CA VAL A 226 -16.20 11.23 22.83
C VAL A 226 -16.98 10.71 24.05
N VAL A 227 -17.42 11.63 24.91
CA VAL A 227 -18.32 11.28 26.04
C VAL A 227 -19.71 11.00 25.47
N LYS A 228 -20.18 9.77 25.61
CA LYS A 228 -21.52 9.34 25.15
C LYS A 228 -22.59 9.54 26.21
N LYS A 229 -22.20 9.57 27.49
CA LYS A 229 -23.12 9.71 28.61
C LYS A 229 -22.40 10.24 29.83
N GLY A 230 -23.04 11.16 30.54
CA GLY A 230 -22.60 11.62 31.85
C GLY A 230 -21.42 12.58 31.84
N SER A 231 -20.61 12.56 32.88
CA SER A 231 -19.41 13.39 33.03
C SER A 231 -18.25 12.60 33.63
N ILE A 232 -17.04 12.92 33.22
CA ILE A 232 -15.79 12.31 33.67
C ILE A 232 -14.88 13.39 34.23
N ASN A 233 -14.29 13.12 35.39
CA ASN A 233 -13.36 14.03 36.05
C ASN A 233 -11.99 13.36 36.19
N THR A 234 -10.96 14.19 36.36
CA THR A 234 -9.65 13.69 36.82
C THR A 234 -9.81 12.95 38.15
N LYS A 235 -9.05 11.85 38.29
CA LYS A 235 -9.09 10.88 39.41
C LYS A 235 -10.31 9.95 39.45
N ASP A 236 -11.24 10.06 38.50
CA ASP A 236 -12.28 9.03 38.37
C ASP A 236 -11.67 7.67 38.01
N ALA A 237 -12.24 6.60 38.58
CA ALA A 237 -11.89 5.26 38.17
C ALA A 237 -12.78 4.83 37.00
N LEU A 238 -12.16 4.45 35.89
CA LEU A 238 -12.85 3.99 34.70
C LEU A 238 -12.44 2.54 34.38
N LYS A 239 -13.42 1.73 34.05
CA LYS A 239 -13.20 0.39 33.49
C LYS A 239 -12.92 0.53 32.00
N SER A 240 -11.75 0.07 31.56
CA SER A 240 -11.40 -0.03 30.16
C SER A 240 -11.91 -1.34 29.55
N LEU A 241 -12.63 -1.24 28.43
CA LEU A 241 -13.21 -2.35 27.68
C LEU A 241 -12.79 -2.23 26.22
N VAL A 242 -11.77 -2.97 25.82
CA VAL A 242 -11.33 -3.01 24.42
C VAL A 242 -12.35 -3.75 23.57
N ASN A 243 -12.65 -3.22 22.36
CA ASN A 243 -13.47 -3.94 21.40
C ASN A 243 -12.76 -5.23 20.98
N ARG A 244 -13.26 -6.36 21.49
CA ARG A 244 -12.66 -7.68 21.31
C ARG A 244 -12.58 -8.08 19.83
N GLU A 245 -13.63 -7.82 19.05
CA GLU A 245 -13.70 -8.25 17.65
C GLU A 245 -12.64 -7.53 16.82
N ILE A 246 -12.53 -6.21 16.98
CA ILE A 246 -11.56 -5.35 16.32
C ILE A 246 -10.12 -5.74 16.72
N ARG A 247 -9.85 -5.88 18.03
CA ARG A 247 -8.54 -6.30 18.55
C ARG A 247 -8.13 -7.66 18.01
N MET A 248 -9.02 -8.65 18.00
CA MET A 248 -8.71 -9.99 17.52
C MET A 248 -8.51 -10.02 16.01
N ALA A 249 -9.24 -9.19 15.26
CA ALA A 249 -9.00 -9.03 13.82
C ALA A 249 -7.61 -8.43 13.54
N SER A 250 -7.23 -7.35 14.24
CA SER A 250 -5.88 -6.78 14.16
C SER A 250 -4.79 -7.80 14.57
N ALA A 251 -5.01 -8.55 15.63
CA ALA A 251 -4.07 -9.58 16.09
C ALA A 251 -3.91 -10.73 15.08
N ARG A 252 -4.99 -11.12 14.36
CA ARG A 252 -4.92 -12.09 13.25
C ARG A 252 -4.04 -11.56 12.12
N ASN A 253 -4.32 -10.37 11.65
CA ASN A 253 -3.56 -9.73 10.58
C ASN A 253 -2.10 -9.52 11.00
N HIS A 254 -1.82 -9.14 12.25
CA HIS A 254 -0.46 -8.95 12.74
C HIS A 254 0.31 -10.29 12.82
N SER A 255 -0.32 -11.33 13.37
CA SER A 255 0.31 -12.65 13.40
C SER A 255 0.55 -13.21 12.00
N ALA A 256 -0.40 -13.00 11.06
CA ALA A 256 -0.22 -13.38 9.67
C ALA A 256 0.92 -12.62 8.97
N THR A 257 1.20 -11.36 9.38
CA THR A 257 2.32 -10.59 8.83
C THR A 257 3.66 -11.27 9.08
N HIS A 258 3.88 -11.83 10.28
CA HIS A 258 5.09 -12.58 10.59
C HIS A 258 5.20 -13.88 9.79
N LEU A 259 4.10 -14.61 9.64
CA LEU A 259 4.06 -15.80 8.78
C LEU A 259 4.37 -15.46 7.33
N LEU A 260 3.79 -14.37 6.82
CA LEU A 260 4.02 -13.87 5.48
C LEU A 260 5.48 -13.46 5.28
N HIS A 261 6.09 -12.73 6.24
CA HIS A 261 7.48 -12.31 6.17
C HIS A 261 8.42 -13.51 6.01
N LYS A 262 8.23 -14.54 6.82
CA LYS A 262 9.03 -15.77 6.74
C LYS A 262 8.81 -16.50 5.42
N ALA A 263 7.56 -16.66 4.97
CA ALA A 263 7.24 -17.31 3.68
C ALA A 263 7.86 -16.58 2.49
N LEU A 264 7.87 -15.25 2.52
CA LEU A 264 8.52 -14.41 1.51
C LEU A 264 10.02 -14.62 1.47
N LYS A 265 10.70 -14.61 2.62
CA LYS A 265 12.14 -14.89 2.70
C LYS A 265 12.49 -16.28 2.16
N GLU A 266 11.73 -17.29 2.52
CA GLU A 266 11.95 -18.66 2.05
C GLU A 266 11.69 -18.85 0.55
N THR A 267 10.87 -18.00 -0.06
CA THR A 267 10.51 -18.14 -1.48
C THR A 267 11.35 -17.24 -2.36
N LEU A 268 11.57 -16.00 -1.94
CA LEU A 268 12.24 -14.98 -2.74
C LEU A 268 13.71 -14.77 -2.36
N GLY A 269 14.10 -15.18 -1.14
CA GLY A 269 15.48 -15.10 -0.64
C GLY A 269 15.67 -14.17 0.56
N GLU A 270 16.82 -14.29 1.22
CA GLU A 270 17.16 -13.58 2.47
C GLU A 270 17.26 -12.05 2.35
N HIS A 271 17.29 -11.51 1.14
CA HIS A 271 17.28 -10.05 0.90
C HIS A 271 15.94 -9.39 1.20
N VAL A 272 14.88 -10.20 1.34
CA VAL A 272 13.55 -9.69 1.67
C VAL A 272 13.53 -9.20 3.12
N ASN A 273 13.41 -7.89 3.31
CA ASN A 273 13.27 -7.26 4.61
C ASN A 273 12.04 -6.36 4.63
N GLN A 274 11.51 -6.12 5.81
CA GLN A 274 10.42 -5.16 5.98
C GLN A 274 10.90 -3.74 5.64
N ALA A 275 10.22 -3.09 4.70
CA ALA A 275 10.35 -1.67 4.38
C ALA A 275 9.23 -0.84 5.01
N GLY A 276 8.08 -1.46 5.28
CA GLY A 276 6.94 -0.85 5.95
C GLY A 276 5.88 -1.88 6.30
N SER A 277 5.02 -1.55 7.26
CA SER A 277 3.91 -2.39 7.68
C SER A 277 2.71 -1.54 8.11
N LEU A 278 1.50 -1.99 7.77
CA LEU A 278 0.26 -1.47 8.31
C LEU A 278 -0.68 -2.62 8.60
N VAL A 279 -1.11 -2.72 9.85
CA VAL A 279 -2.01 -3.76 10.33
C VAL A 279 -3.28 -3.10 10.86
N THR A 280 -4.39 -3.35 10.19
CA THR A 280 -5.73 -2.90 10.56
C THR A 280 -6.63 -4.12 10.85
N PRO A 281 -7.83 -3.94 11.41
CA PRO A 281 -8.80 -5.04 11.56
C PRO A 281 -9.22 -5.66 10.22
N GLU A 282 -9.27 -4.85 9.15
CA GLU A 282 -9.77 -5.25 7.83
C GLU A 282 -8.73 -6.01 7.03
N ARG A 283 -7.46 -5.57 7.10
CA ARG A 283 -6.35 -6.11 6.28
C ARG A 283 -4.99 -5.83 6.88
N LEU A 284 -4.01 -6.53 6.37
CA LEU A 284 -2.61 -6.20 6.53
C LEU A 284 -2.04 -5.65 5.21
N ARG A 285 -1.06 -4.75 5.32
CA ARG A 285 -0.22 -4.27 4.24
C ARG A 285 1.24 -4.44 4.65
N PHE A 286 2.00 -5.10 3.82
CA PHE A 286 3.39 -5.39 4.10
C PHE A 286 4.26 -4.95 2.92
N ASP A 287 5.12 -3.98 3.16
CA ASP A 287 6.05 -3.43 2.17
C ASP A 287 7.42 -4.09 2.41
N ILE A 288 7.99 -4.66 1.37
CA ILE A 288 9.23 -5.43 1.43
C ILE A 288 10.27 -4.91 0.46
N THR A 289 11.53 -5.11 0.78
CA THR A 289 12.63 -4.91 -0.16
C THR A 289 12.65 -6.06 -1.17
N HIS A 290 12.28 -5.76 -2.41
CA HIS A 290 12.39 -6.70 -3.54
C HIS A 290 12.36 -5.91 -4.84
N PHE A 291 13.15 -6.31 -5.82
CA PHE A 291 13.42 -5.51 -7.01
C PHE A 291 12.62 -5.94 -8.24
N GLU A 292 12.02 -7.13 -8.23
CA GLU A 292 11.23 -7.68 -9.34
C GLU A 292 9.74 -7.79 -8.95
N PRO A 293 8.79 -7.75 -9.90
CA PRO A 293 7.44 -8.18 -9.64
C PRO A 293 7.41 -9.63 -9.17
N ILE A 294 6.63 -9.92 -8.13
CA ILE A 294 6.45 -11.29 -7.66
C ILE A 294 5.46 -11.97 -8.61
N SER A 295 5.88 -13.08 -9.22
CA SER A 295 5.03 -13.82 -10.15
C SER A 295 3.79 -14.41 -9.44
N LYS A 296 2.76 -14.72 -10.23
CA LYS A 296 1.56 -15.35 -9.69
C LYS A 296 1.86 -16.70 -9.04
N GLU A 297 2.76 -17.47 -9.63
CA GLU A 297 3.20 -18.75 -9.16
C GLU A 297 3.91 -18.63 -7.79
N GLU A 298 4.76 -17.62 -7.62
CA GLU A 298 5.43 -17.35 -6.34
C GLU A 298 4.44 -16.88 -5.29
N LEU A 299 3.48 -15.99 -5.65
CA LEU A 299 2.41 -15.58 -4.74
C LEU A 299 1.55 -16.75 -4.28
N ASP A 300 1.22 -17.68 -5.18
CA ASP A 300 0.46 -18.89 -4.84
C ASP A 300 1.26 -19.82 -3.91
N ILE A 301 2.58 -19.90 -4.07
CA ILE A 301 3.48 -20.67 -3.17
C ILE A 301 3.53 -20.00 -1.80
N ILE A 302 3.71 -18.69 -1.73
CA ILE A 302 3.77 -17.92 -0.49
C ILE A 302 2.45 -18.04 0.29
N GLU A 303 1.32 -17.83 -0.39
CA GLU A 303 -0.01 -17.95 0.21
C GLU A 303 -0.26 -19.36 0.77
N ARG A 304 0.14 -20.39 0.02
CA ARG A 304 0.03 -21.79 0.47
C ARG A 304 0.90 -22.05 1.69
N LYS A 305 2.17 -21.63 1.69
CA LYS A 305 3.07 -21.79 2.85
C LYS A 305 2.49 -21.16 4.11
N VAL A 306 1.94 -19.92 4.01
CA VAL A 306 1.32 -19.27 5.15
C VAL A 306 0.14 -20.09 5.68
N ASN A 307 -0.75 -20.56 4.80
CA ASN A 307 -1.90 -21.38 5.20
C ASN A 307 -1.48 -22.74 5.76
N ASP A 308 -0.43 -23.36 5.23
CA ASP A 308 0.10 -24.63 5.76
C ASP A 308 0.61 -24.46 7.20
N VAL A 309 1.27 -23.35 7.53
CA VAL A 309 1.72 -23.06 8.91
C VAL A 309 0.54 -22.73 9.83
N ILE A 310 -0.49 -22.05 9.32
CA ILE A 310 -1.74 -21.84 10.06
C ILE A 310 -2.36 -23.18 10.46
N LEU A 311 -2.41 -24.13 9.54
CA LEU A 311 -2.97 -25.48 9.75
C LEU A 311 -2.11 -26.35 10.70
N GLN A 312 -0.81 -26.06 10.82
CA GLN A 312 0.06 -26.75 11.79
C GLN A 312 -0.28 -26.42 13.24
N SER A 313 -1.04 -25.33 13.47
CA SER A 313 -1.50 -24.94 14.82
C SER A 313 -0.34 -24.75 15.81
N LEU A 314 0.68 -23.98 15.40
CA LEU A 314 1.83 -23.67 16.24
C LEU A 314 1.46 -22.68 17.36
N ASP A 315 2.01 -22.87 18.53
CA ASP A 315 1.84 -21.91 19.63
C ASP A 315 2.60 -20.61 19.34
N ILE A 316 1.99 -19.51 19.71
CA ILE A 316 2.58 -18.18 19.61
C ILE A 316 2.97 -17.72 21.01
N GLU A 317 4.26 -17.70 21.25
CA GLU A 317 4.82 -17.29 22.54
C GLU A 317 5.39 -15.87 22.45
N CYS A 318 5.19 -15.11 23.52
CA CYS A 318 5.64 -13.72 23.63
C CYS A 318 6.42 -13.56 24.92
N GLU A 319 7.71 -13.34 24.81
CA GLU A 319 8.64 -13.23 25.94
C GLU A 319 9.35 -11.88 25.93
N VAL A 320 9.68 -11.37 27.10
CA VAL A 320 10.54 -10.18 27.25
C VAL A 320 11.91 -10.66 27.73
N MET A 321 12.96 -10.28 27.01
CA MET A 321 14.33 -10.71 27.28
C MET A 321 15.35 -9.63 26.88
N GLY A 322 16.60 -9.82 27.25
CA GLY A 322 17.69 -8.94 26.83
C GLY A 322 17.94 -9.02 25.32
N ILE A 323 18.33 -7.91 24.69
CA ILE A 323 18.58 -7.84 23.23
C ILE A 323 19.62 -8.89 22.75
N ASN A 324 20.64 -9.18 23.56
CA ASN A 324 21.65 -10.17 23.21
C ASN A 324 21.08 -11.60 23.25
N GLU A 325 20.28 -11.93 24.25
CA GLU A 325 19.59 -13.21 24.38
C GLU A 325 18.61 -13.42 23.21
N ALA A 326 17.89 -12.36 22.82
CA ALA A 326 17.00 -12.40 21.64
C ALA A 326 17.78 -12.71 20.35
N LYS A 327 18.97 -12.12 20.17
CA LYS A 327 19.84 -12.42 19.03
C LYS A 327 20.36 -13.86 19.03
N GLU A 328 20.76 -14.39 20.21
CA GLU A 328 21.19 -15.78 20.37
C GLU A 328 20.05 -16.76 20.07
N LYS A 329 18.80 -16.39 20.39
CA LYS A 329 17.59 -17.14 20.04
C LYS A 329 17.25 -17.09 18.54
N GLY A 330 17.99 -16.28 17.75
CA GLY A 330 17.78 -16.11 16.31
C GLY A 330 16.67 -15.11 15.96
N ALA A 331 16.27 -14.25 16.89
CA ALA A 331 15.21 -13.27 16.64
C ALA A 331 15.63 -12.27 15.57
N MET A 332 14.80 -12.13 14.54
CA MET A 332 14.98 -11.10 13.52
C MET A 332 14.59 -9.73 14.08
N ALA A 333 15.51 -8.76 13.96
CA ALA A 333 15.27 -7.36 14.29
C ALA A 333 14.90 -6.60 13.02
N LEU A 334 13.94 -5.66 13.14
CA LEU A 334 13.59 -4.77 12.02
C LEU A 334 14.71 -3.77 11.77
N PHE A 335 15.03 -3.54 10.51
CA PHE A 335 16.08 -2.59 10.12
C PHE A 335 15.67 -1.16 10.49
N GLY A 336 16.57 -0.41 11.17
CA GLY A 336 16.38 1.01 11.48
C GLY A 336 15.64 1.31 12.77
N GLU A 337 15.12 0.34 13.51
CA GLU A 337 14.53 0.57 14.83
C GLU A 337 15.60 0.59 15.93
N LYS A 338 15.47 1.57 16.84
CA LYS A 338 16.31 1.63 18.04
C LYS A 338 15.65 0.83 19.16
N TYR A 339 16.22 -0.32 19.48
CA TYR A 339 15.74 -1.16 20.56
C TYR A 339 16.41 -0.77 21.88
N GLY A 340 15.65 -0.86 22.97
CA GLY A 340 16.19 -0.75 24.33
C GLY A 340 16.99 -1.98 24.75
N ASN A 341 17.42 -2.01 26.01
CA ASN A 341 18.13 -3.18 26.58
C ASN A 341 17.23 -4.43 26.67
N GLU A 342 15.93 -4.23 26.88
CA GLU A 342 14.91 -5.28 26.91
C GLU A 342 14.04 -5.18 25.67
N VAL A 343 13.74 -6.31 25.05
CA VAL A 343 12.93 -6.44 23.84
C VAL A 343 11.88 -7.52 24.01
N ARG A 344 10.74 -7.35 23.32
CA ARG A 344 9.71 -8.38 23.25
C ARG A 344 9.92 -9.23 22.01
N VAL A 345 10.11 -10.53 22.20
CA VAL A 345 10.27 -11.55 21.18
C VAL A 345 8.94 -12.27 21.00
N VAL A 346 8.52 -12.42 19.76
CA VAL A 346 7.35 -13.21 19.35
C VAL A 346 7.85 -14.42 18.56
N SER A 347 7.58 -15.62 19.08
CA SER A 347 7.95 -16.90 18.46
C SER A 347 6.69 -17.65 18.03
N MET A 348 6.67 -18.16 16.82
CA MET A 348 5.61 -19.01 16.27
C MET A 348 6.18 -20.40 16.00
N GLY A 349 6.30 -21.21 17.07
CA GLY A 349 7.13 -22.39 17.06
C GLY A 349 8.56 -22.05 16.60
N ASP A 350 9.15 -22.90 15.79
CA ASP A 350 10.47 -22.68 15.16
C ASP A 350 10.36 -21.96 13.81
N TYR A 351 9.14 -21.65 13.34
CA TYR A 351 8.92 -21.10 12.00
C TYR A 351 9.31 -19.63 11.89
N SER A 352 8.89 -18.79 12.85
CA SER A 352 9.21 -17.36 12.86
C SER A 352 9.53 -16.90 14.27
N ILE A 353 10.66 -16.19 14.43
CA ILE A 353 11.09 -15.57 15.70
C ILE A 353 11.47 -14.13 15.39
N GLU A 354 10.68 -13.15 15.88
CA GLU A 354 10.87 -11.74 15.53
C GLU A 354 10.69 -10.81 16.74
N LEU A 355 11.38 -9.65 16.72
CA LEU A 355 11.15 -8.58 17.68
C LEU A 355 9.87 -7.85 17.34
N CYS A 356 8.87 -7.91 18.22
CA CYS A 356 7.58 -7.27 17.96
C CYS A 356 6.84 -6.82 19.21
N GLY A 357 6.46 -5.54 19.25
CA GLY A 357 5.64 -4.94 20.32
C GLY A 357 4.13 -5.00 20.10
N GLY A 358 3.65 -5.57 19.00
CA GLY A 358 2.24 -5.61 18.64
C GLY A 358 1.41 -6.64 19.41
N THR A 359 0.11 -6.68 19.13
CA THR A 359 -0.78 -7.69 19.73
C THR A 359 -0.88 -8.91 18.81
N HIS A 360 -0.78 -10.09 19.40
CA HIS A 360 -0.78 -11.36 18.68
C HIS A 360 -1.82 -12.34 19.22
N LEU A 361 -2.11 -13.35 18.42
CA LEU A 361 -2.85 -14.54 18.83
C LEU A 361 -2.00 -15.42 19.73
N ASN A 362 -2.59 -16.45 20.32
CA ASN A 362 -1.86 -17.43 21.11
C ASN A 362 -1.49 -18.70 20.32
N ASN A 363 -2.07 -18.85 19.12
CA ASN A 363 -1.82 -20.01 18.26
C ASN A 363 -2.09 -19.64 16.79
N THR A 364 -1.30 -20.17 15.86
CA THR A 364 -1.40 -19.83 14.43
C THR A 364 -2.73 -20.23 13.82
N SER A 365 -3.38 -21.31 14.29
CA SER A 365 -4.71 -21.72 13.79
C SER A 365 -5.80 -20.66 13.99
N GLN A 366 -5.66 -19.75 14.96
CA GLN A 366 -6.60 -18.67 15.21
C GLN A 366 -6.57 -17.57 14.14
N VAL A 367 -5.56 -17.56 13.26
CA VAL A 367 -5.53 -16.70 12.07
C VAL A 367 -6.72 -17.03 11.15
N GLY A 368 -7.09 -18.31 11.09
CA GLY A 368 -8.07 -18.84 10.15
C GLY A 368 -7.46 -19.01 8.76
N LEU A 369 -8.15 -18.53 7.73
CA LEU A 369 -7.58 -18.49 6.38
C LEU A 369 -6.79 -17.20 6.14
N PHE A 370 -5.78 -17.29 5.28
CA PHE A 370 -5.00 -16.16 4.78
C PHE A 370 -5.15 -16.05 3.26
N LYS A 371 -5.36 -14.83 2.74
CA LYS A 371 -5.48 -14.58 1.30
C LYS A 371 -4.74 -13.31 0.90
N ILE A 372 -3.85 -13.42 -0.08
CA ILE A 372 -3.23 -12.27 -0.74
C ILE A 372 -4.25 -11.64 -1.70
N LEU A 373 -4.47 -10.33 -1.59
CA LEU A 373 -5.38 -9.57 -2.44
C LEU A 373 -4.66 -8.92 -3.61
N SER A 374 -3.49 -8.33 -3.35
CA SER A 374 -2.72 -7.60 -4.36
C SER A 374 -1.23 -7.62 -4.04
N GLU A 375 -0.44 -7.44 -5.08
CA GLU A 375 0.99 -7.21 -5.06
C GLU A 375 1.32 -6.10 -6.05
N GLY A 376 2.26 -5.19 -5.72
CA GLY A 376 2.65 -4.10 -6.60
C GLY A 376 3.85 -3.30 -6.12
N GLY A 377 4.50 -2.57 -7.03
CA GLY A 377 5.60 -1.66 -6.71
C GLY A 377 5.08 -0.37 -6.06
N VAL A 378 5.79 0.14 -5.05
CA VAL A 378 5.48 1.43 -4.39
C VAL A 378 6.64 2.41 -4.44
N ALA A 379 7.85 1.90 -4.57
CA ALA A 379 9.08 2.67 -4.77
C ALA A 379 10.12 1.78 -5.46
N ALA A 380 11.22 2.35 -5.90
CA ALA A 380 12.35 1.58 -6.43
C ALA A 380 12.80 0.54 -5.40
N GLY A 381 12.87 -0.73 -5.81
CA GLY A 381 13.26 -1.83 -4.94
C GLY A 381 12.31 -2.16 -3.78
N VAL A 382 11.08 -1.61 -3.76
CA VAL A 382 10.08 -1.88 -2.72
C VAL A 382 8.79 -2.40 -3.31
N ARG A 383 8.36 -3.57 -2.88
CA ARG A 383 7.10 -4.22 -3.27
C ARG A 383 6.12 -4.22 -2.10
N ARG A 384 4.85 -3.99 -2.39
CA ARG A 384 3.75 -3.99 -1.43
C ARG A 384 2.87 -5.20 -1.63
N ILE A 385 2.56 -5.88 -0.53
CA ILE A 385 1.59 -6.96 -0.49
C ILE A 385 0.44 -6.53 0.42
N GLU A 386 -0.79 -6.69 -0.06
CA GLU A 386 -1.99 -6.55 0.76
C GLU A 386 -2.65 -7.91 0.91
N ALA A 387 -3.03 -8.26 2.13
CA ALA A 387 -3.66 -9.53 2.45
C ALA A 387 -4.73 -9.40 3.56
N ILE A 388 -5.58 -10.38 3.64
CA ILE A 388 -6.67 -10.49 4.62
C ILE A 388 -6.62 -11.83 5.33
N THR A 389 -7.26 -11.90 6.51
CA THR A 389 -7.31 -13.12 7.32
C THR A 389 -8.71 -13.42 7.86
N GLY A 390 -8.92 -14.66 8.25
CA GLY A 390 -10.09 -15.11 9.01
C GLY A 390 -11.42 -14.77 8.33
N ARG A 391 -12.27 -14.01 9.04
CA ARG A 391 -13.61 -13.68 8.56
C ARG A 391 -13.61 -12.90 7.24
N SER A 392 -12.68 -11.98 7.04
CA SER A 392 -12.58 -11.21 5.80
C SER A 392 -12.27 -12.11 4.59
N VAL A 393 -11.52 -13.21 4.77
CA VAL A 393 -11.33 -14.21 3.70
C VAL A 393 -12.63 -14.92 3.38
N TYR A 394 -13.40 -15.32 4.39
CA TYR A 394 -14.70 -15.96 4.20
C TYR A 394 -15.67 -15.04 3.42
N GLU A 395 -15.77 -13.77 3.81
CA GLU A 395 -16.59 -12.78 3.13
C GLU A 395 -16.13 -12.53 1.69
N TYR A 396 -14.81 -12.47 1.46
CA TYR A 396 -14.22 -12.35 0.13
C TYR A 396 -14.57 -13.56 -0.76
N LEU A 397 -14.44 -14.77 -0.25
CA LEU A 397 -14.77 -15.99 -1.03
C LEU A 397 -16.27 -16.07 -1.35
N ASN A 398 -17.14 -15.72 -0.40
CA ASN A 398 -18.58 -15.67 -0.65
C ASN A 398 -18.94 -14.64 -1.72
N SER A 399 -18.38 -13.43 -1.66
CA SER A 399 -18.64 -12.40 -2.69
C SER A 399 -18.17 -12.86 -4.09
N ARG A 400 -17.11 -13.67 -4.16
CA ARG A 400 -16.67 -14.26 -5.44
C ARG A 400 -17.61 -15.35 -5.94
N ALA A 401 -18.13 -16.17 -5.04
CA ALA A 401 -19.15 -17.19 -5.39
C ALA A 401 -20.43 -16.53 -5.89
N GLU A 402 -20.94 -15.53 -5.20
CA GLU A 402 -22.11 -14.74 -5.61
C GLU A 402 -21.92 -14.11 -7.01
N LEU A 403 -20.74 -13.50 -7.26
CA LEU A 403 -20.42 -12.92 -8.56
C LEU A 403 -20.44 -13.97 -9.69
N ILE A 404 -19.93 -15.20 -9.41
CA ILE A 404 -19.96 -16.31 -10.35
C ILE A 404 -21.41 -16.75 -10.63
N GLU A 405 -22.24 -16.87 -9.59
CA GLU A 405 -23.65 -17.20 -9.72
C GLU A 405 -24.43 -16.16 -10.55
N GLU A 406 -24.19 -14.86 -10.29
CA GLU A 406 -24.76 -13.76 -11.07
C GLU A 406 -24.34 -13.83 -12.54
N ALA A 407 -23.04 -14.07 -12.82
CA ALA A 407 -22.52 -14.22 -14.16
C ALA A 407 -23.15 -15.43 -14.89
N CYS A 408 -23.28 -16.57 -14.20
CA CYS A 408 -23.94 -17.75 -14.71
C CYS A 408 -25.42 -17.48 -15.05
N SER A 409 -26.12 -16.76 -14.19
CA SER A 409 -27.52 -16.34 -14.41
C SER A 409 -27.65 -15.43 -15.61
N ALA A 410 -26.81 -14.39 -15.71
CA ALA A 410 -26.81 -13.44 -16.84
C ALA A 410 -26.53 -14.13 -18.19
N LEU A 411 -25.60 -15.07 -18.21
CA LEU A 411 -25.22 -15.82 -19.41
C LEU A 411 -26.07 -17.08 -19.65
N LYS A 412 -27.05 -17.35 -18.78
CA LYS A 412 -27.94 -18.54 -18.83
C LYS A 412 -27.14 -19.84 -18.95
N THR A 413 -26.13 -20.03 -18.11
CA THR A 413 -25.25 -21.19 -18.11
C THR A 413 -25.00 -21.71 -16.70
N LYS A 414 -24.34 -22.85 -16.57
CA LYS A 414 -23.81 -23.37 -15.31
C LYS A 414 -22.35 -22.97 -15.16
N GLU A 415 -21.85 -23.02 -13.91
CA GLU A 415 -20.48 -22.64 -13.54
C GLU A 415 -19.43 -23.35 -14.40
N ASP A 416 -19.53 -24.68 -14.56
CA ASP A 416 -18.59 -25.50 -15.34
C ASP A 416 -18.47 -25.06 -16.82
N ASN A 417 -19.49 -24.38 -17.36
CA ASN A 417 -19.53 -23.95 -18.74
C ASN A 417 -19.45 -22.43 -18.92
N LEU A 418 -19.20 -21.69 -17.84
CA LEU A 418 -19.23 -20.22 -17.83
C LEU A 418 -18.27 -19.60 -18.86
N VAL A 419 -17.02 -20.06 -18.86
CA VAL A 419 -15.96 -19.55 -19.76
C VAL A 419 -16.31 -19.85 -21.22
N ASN A 420 -16.71 -21.10 -21.54
CA ASN A 420 -17.09 -21.48 -22.90
C ASN A 420 -18.29 -20.66 -23.41
N ARG A 421 -19.29 -20.43 -22.55
CA ARG A 421 -20.47 -19.63 -22.92
C ARG A 421 -20.09 -18.16 -23.17
N ALA A 422 -19.23 -17.58 -22.34
CA ALA A 422 -18.72 -16.21 -22.53
C ALA A 422 -17.95 -16.09 -23.86
N GLN A 423 -17.07 -17.05 -24.18
CA GLN A 423 -16.34 -17.08 -25.45
C GLN A 423 -17.29 -17.22 -26.64
N ALA A 424 -18.29 -18.11 -26.56
CA ALA A 424 -19.26 -18.28 -27.61
C ALA A 424 -20.05 -16.99 -27.90
N ILE A 425 -20.48 -16.25 -26.86
CA ILE A 425 -21.17 -14.97 -27.02
C ILE A 425 -20.24 -13.91 -27.66
N VAL A 426 -18.96 -13.86 -27.32
CA VAL A 426 -18.02 -12.95 -27.96
C VAL A 426 -17.88 -13.26 -29.46
N GLU A 427 -17.77 -14.52 -29.86
CA GLU A 427 -17.67 -14.91 -31.26
C GLU A 427 -19.00 -14.67 -32.03
N GLU A 428 -20.14 -14.97 -31.41
CA GLU A 428 -21.45 -14.67 -31.97
C GLU A 428 -21.61 -13.15 -32.21
N ASN A 429 -21.20 -12.32 -31.26
CA ASN A 429 -21.25 -10.86 -31.38
C ASN A 429 -20.37 -10.36 -32.54
N LYS A 430 -19.16 -10.88 -32.72
CA LYS A 430 -18.29 -10.56 -33.86
C LYS A 430 -18.93 -10.94 -35.19
N SER A 431 -19.54 -12.13 -35.28
CA SER A 431 -20.24 -12.60 -36.49
C SER A 431 -21.41 -11.69 -36.83
N LEU A 432 -22.26 -11.37 -35.85
CA LEU A 432 -23.39 -10.47 -36.02
C LEU A 432 -22.97 -9.05 -36.43
N ALA A 433 -21.90 -8.53 -35.86
CA ALA A 433 -21.36 -7.23 -36.25
C ALA A 433 -20.90 -7.20 -37.72
N LYS A 434 -20.27 -8.30 -38.22
CA LYS A 434 -19.87 -8.45 -39.60
C LYS A 434 -21.09 -8.54 -40.53
N GLU A 435 -22.05 -9.38 -40.18
CA GLU A 435 -23.31 -9.51 -40.96
C GLU A 435 -24.06 -8.19 -41.05
N LEU A 436 -24.16 -7.44 -39.92
CA LEU A 436 -24.78 -6.12 -39.91
C LEU A 436 -24.06 -5.14 -40.85
N HIS A 437 -22.71 -5.18 -40.86
CA HIS A 437 -21.90 -4.35 -41.75
C HIS A 437 -22.19 -4.69 -43.24
N GLU A 438 -22.25 -5.99 -43.58
CA GLU A 438 -22.54 -6.45 -44.93
C GLU A 438 -23.97 -6.06 -45.38
N VAL A 439 -24.96 -6.21 -44.47
CA VAL A 439 -26.34 -5.80 -44.74
C VAL A 439 -26.43 -4.28 -44.97
N LYS A 440 -25.80 -3.48 -44.13
CA LYS A 440 -25.75 -2.02 -44.31
C LYS A 440 -25.08 -1.62 -45.62
N ALA A 441 -24.00 -2.28 -46.03
CA ALA A 441 -23.32 -2.03 -47.27
C ALA A 441 -24.25 -2.37 -48.48
N LYS A 442 -24.98 -3.51 -48.46
CA LYS A 442 -25.96 -3.88 -49.47
C LYS A 442 -27.11 -2.89 -49.55
N MET A 443 -27.62 -2.42 -48.40
CA MET A 443 -28.70 -1.40 -48.38
C MET A 443 -28.21 -0.06 -48.96
N SER A 444 -26.99 0.34 -48.67
CA SER A 444 -26.41 1.56 -49.23
C SER A 444 -26.24 1.48 -50.75
N LEU A 445 -25.81 0.32 -51.29
CA LEU A 445 -25.72 0.08 -52.72
C LEU A 445 -27.10 0.14 -53.39
N GLN A 446 -28.12 -0.54 -52.82
CA GLN A 446 -29.51 -0.49 -53.33
C GLN A 446 -30.10 0.92 -53.29
N SER A 447 -29.76 1.71 -52.30
CA SER A 447 -30.18 3.12 -52.20
C SER A 447 -29.49 3.97 -53.26
N ALA A 448 -28.21 3.72 -53.55
CA ALA A 448 -27.47 4.37 -54.61
C ALA A 448 -28.02 4.00 -56.01
N ASP A 449 -28.36 2.73 -56.24
CA ASP A 449 -28.98 2.26 -57.49
C ASP A 449 -30.34 2.94 -57.73
N LYS A 450 -31.19 3.01 -56.71
CA LYS A 450 -32.49 3.74 -56.80
C LYS A 450 -32.32 5.23 -57.08
N LEU A 451 -31.29 5.85 -56.52
CA LEU A 451 -30.93 7.25 -56.80
C LEU A 451 -30.50 7.38 -58.28
N MET A 452 -29.71 6.45 -58.80
CA MET A 452 -29.27 6.43 -60.20
C MET A 452 -30.45 6.25 -61.16
N ASP A 453 -31.48 5.45 -60.80
CA ASP A 453 -32.71 5.28 -61.56
C ASP A 453 -33.57 6.56 -61.61
N SER A 454 -33.43 7.45 -60.65
CA SER A 454 -34.12 8.76 -60.61
C SER A 454 -33.39 9.88 -61.37
N LYS A 455 -32.34 9.55 -62.10
CA LYS A 455 -31.58 10.46 -62.94
C LYS A 455 -32.42 11.07 -64.04
N VAL A 456 -32.45 12.40 -64.15
CA VAL A 456 -33.12 13.17 -65.19
C VAL A 456 -32.07 13.86 -66.09
N ASP A 457 -32.18 13.63 -67.38
CA ASP A 457 -31.32 14.31 -68.34
C ASP A 457 -32.00 15.62 -68.81
N ILE A 458 -31.33 16.75 -68.56
CA ILE A 458 -31.78 18.06 -69.01
C ILE A 458 -30.67 18.68 -69.87
N ASN A 459 -30.92 18.83 -71.16
CA ASN A 459 -30.02 19.42 -72.16
C ASN A 459 -28.61 18.79 -72.22
N GLY A 460 -28.49 17.48 -72.07
CA GLY A 460 -27.23 16.76 -72.10
C GLY A 460 -26.46 16.74 -70.80
N VAL A 461 -27.04 17.29 -69.71
CA VAL A 461 -26.48 17.22 -68.34
C VAL A 461 -27.38 16.32 -67.48
N SER A 462 -26.77 15.30 -66.90
CA SER A 462 -27.45 14.39 -65.99
C SER A 462 -27.59 15.01 -64.60
N LEU A 463 -28.81 15.26 -64.14
CA LEU A 463 -29.16 15.76 -62.82
C LEU A 463 -29.61 14.64 -61.94
N LEU A 464 -29.01 14.51 -60.75
CA LEU A 464 -29.46 13.61 -59.70
C LEU A 464 -29.85 14.48 -58.48
N THR A 465 -31.11 14.37 -58.06
CA THR A 465 -31.63 15.04 -56.86
C THR A 465 -31.89 13.99 -55.79
N ALA A 466 -31.30 14.15 -54.61
CA ALA A 466 -31.48 13.31 -53.43
C ALA A 466 -32.27 14.07 -52.37
#